data_7213f5a0a2688f57ce7d45a69d8fce77
#
_entry.id   7213f5a0a2688f57ce7d45a69d8fce77
#
_cell.length_a   1.000
_cell.length_b   1.000
_cell.length_c   1.000
_cell.angle_alpha   90.00
_cell.angle_beta   90.00
_cell.angle_gamma   90.00
#
_symmetry.space_group_name_H-M   'P 1'
#
loop_
_entity.id
_entity.type
_entity.pdbx_description
1 polymer ?
#
loop_
_entity_poly.entity_id
_entity_poly.type
_entity_poly.pdbx_seq_one_letter_code
_entity_poly.pdbx_strand_id
1 'polypeptide(L)'
;MYVEMKNIVKKYGDFLASDHVSLGVEKGKLVALLGPSGSGKTTLLRMIAGLENPNEGDIYIDGKRVNDVPAAKRGIGFVFQNYALFRYMTVYDNVAFGLVLQKMPKKQIKERVTELLAMTGLSGMEKRYPNQLSGGQRQRVAFARALAPNPRVLLLDEPFAAIDAKVRTELRSWLKEMVVKLGITSIFVTHDQEEAVEVADEIIITNHGTIEQMGTPVEIYKSPATPFVARFIGRSSVVEDYDKLKGFERIEHANQAVIRPEFVKISKSGKLDQYISAAETGVVTDVVFRGNRMDVTVDINGILVVGERSLEKDFVSVGETVHVLIYRLYIFDSKQTYLMENKEMQEREDVFYI
;
A
#
# COMPACT_ATOMS: atom_id res chain seq x y z
N MET A 1 6.35 14.44 15.02
CA MET A 1 6.22 13.01 14.72
C MET A 1 6.14 12.22 16.02
N TYR A 2 5.36 11.11 16.04
CA TYR A 2 5.21 10.26 17.22
C TYR A 2 6.16 9.06 17.20
N VAL A 3 6.30 8.41 16.03
CA VAL A 3 7.39 7.47 15.75
C VAL A 3 8.27 8.11 14.69
N GLU A 4 9.58 8.12 14.90
CA GLU A 4 10.52 8.75 13.98
C GLU A 4 11.78 7.90 13.84
N MET A 5 12.20 7.72 12.61
CA MET A 5 13.50 7.13 12.26
C MET A 5 14.34 8.18 11.56
N LYS A 6 15.61 8.31 11.95
CA LYS A 6 16.53 9.31 11.40
C LYS A 6 17.78 8.63 10.89
N ASN A 7 18.02 8.76 9.59
CA ASN A 7 19.24 8.30 8.92
C ASN A 7 19.60 6.84 9.23
N ILE A 8 18.62 5.96 9.17
CA ILE A 8 18.77 4.55 9.53
C ILE A 8 19.52 3.78 8.46
N VAL A 9 20.60 3.13 8.86
CA VAL A 9 21.34 2.17 8.05
C VAL A 9 21.26 0.79 8.70
N LYS A 10 20.93 -0.23 7.91
CA LYS A 10 20.94 -1.63 8.35
C LYS A 10 21.55 -2.54 7.28
N LYS A 11 22.58 -3.28 7.69
CA LYS A 11 23.31 -4.25 6.85
C LYS A 11 23.21 -5.65 7.44
N TYR A 12 23.13 -6.66 6.58
CA TYR A 12 23.27 -8.06 6.89
C TYR A 12 24.36 -8.63 5.97
N GLY A 13 25.59 -8.72 6.48
CA GLY A 13 26.76 -8.98 5.63
C GLY A 13 26.86 -7.89 4.57
N ASP A 14 26.90 -8.28 3.30
CA ASP A 14 26.96 -7.36 2.15
C ASP A 14 25.59 -6.81 1.72
N PHE A 15 24.51 -7.34 2.26
CA PHE A 15 23.15 -6.91 1.91
C PHE A 15 22.75 -5.66 2.71
N LEU A 16 22.47 -4.55 2.01
CA LEU A 16 22.00 -3.30 2.57
C LEU A 16 20.47 -3.30 2.62
N ALA A 17 19.92 -3.61 3.79
CA ALA A 17 18.48 -3.73 4.00
C ALA A 17 17.79 -2.37 4.21
N SER A 18 18.51 -1.38 4.72
CA SER A 18 18.06 0.02 4.84
C SER A 18 19.24 0.94 4.58
N ASP A 19 19.07 1.92 3.71
CA ASP A 19 20.07 2.87 3.27
C ASP A 19 19.63 4.29 3.60
N HIS A 20 20.18 4.86 4.68
CA HIS A 20 19.93 6.22 5.17
C HIS A 20 18.43 6.58 5.27
N VAL A 21 17.59 5.61 5.68
CA VAL A 21 16.15 5.76 5.77
C VAL A 21 15.77 6.75 6.86
N SER A 22 14.99 7.76 6.49
CA SER A 22 14.37 8.70 7.43
C SER A 22 12.86 8.73 7.20
N LEU A 23 12.06 8.50 8.24
CA LEU A 23 10.60 8.54 8.19
C LEU A 23 10.01 9.05 9.49
N GLY A 24 8.78 9.54 9.41
CA GLY A 24 8.02 9.98 10.58
C GLY A 24 6.57 9.55 10.47
N VAL A 25 5.99 9.12 11.60
CA VAL A 25 4.58 8.76 11.73
C VAL A 25 3.93 9.65 12.77
N GLU A 26 2.81 10.26 12.44
CA GLU A 26 2.03 11.07 13.36
C GLU A 26 1.25 10.23 14.35
N LYS A 27 0.91 10.85 15.50
CA LYS A 27 0.12 10.17 16.54
C LYS A 27 -1.28 9.83 16.05
N GLY A 28 -1.71 8.59 16.29
CA GLY A 28 -3.06 8.10 15.96
C GLY A 28 -3.25 7.73 14.48
N LYS A 29 -2.24 7.88 13.64
CA LYS A 29 -2.30 7.47 12.22
C LYS A 29 -2.08 5.98 12.04
N LEU A 30 -2.70 5.45 11.01
CA LEU A 30 -2.46 4.10 10.48
C LEU A 30 -1.64 4.20 9.20
N VAL A 31 -0.37 3.81 9.26
CA VAL A 31 0.59 3.97 8.17
C VAL A 31 0.97 2.62 7.59
N ALA A 32 0.97 2.51 6.27
CA ALA A 32 1.44 1.33 5.54
C ALA A 32 2.90 1.50 5.10
N LEU A 33 3.75 0.53 5.42
CA LEU A 33 5.05 0.32 4.76
C LEU A 33 4.81 -0.61 3.56
N LEU A 34 4.86 -0.07 2.35
CA LEU A 34 4.54 -0.76 1.12
C LEU A 34 5.78 -0.86 0.20
N GLY A 35 5.95 -1.96 -0.50
CA GLY A 35 7.05 -2.14 -1.44
C GLY A 35 7.25 -3.60 -1.85
N PRO A 36 8.14 -3.90 -2.80
CA PRO A 36 8.47 -5.25 -3.22
C PRO A 36 9.06 -6.10 -2.09
N SER A 37 9.06 -7.41 -2.27
CA SER A 37 9.78 -8.33 -1.37
C SER A 37 11.26 -7.95 -1.33
N GLY A 38 11.86 -7.97 -0.14
CA GLY A 38 13.27 -7.59 0.04
C GLY A 38 13.58 -6.09 0.10
N SER A 39 12.57 -5.19 0.03
CA SER A 39 12.79 -3.73 0.13
C SER A 39 13.05 -3.20 1.56
N GLY A 40 13.20 -4.06 2.56
CA GLY A 40 13.57 -3.66 3.92
C GLY A 40 12.42 -3.40 4.89
N LYS A 41 11.15 -3.48 4.48
CA LYS A 41 9.96 -3.13 5.30
C LYS A 41 9.89 -3.82 6.66
N THR A 42 9.96 -5.16 6.68
CA THR A 42 9.94 -5.95 7.91
C THR A 42 11.15 -5.61 8.81
N THR A 43 12.29 -5.31 8.21
CA THR A 43 13.49 -4.87 8.94
C THR A 43 13.24 -3.54 9.65
N LEU A 44 12.66 -2.54 8.95
CA LEU A 44 12.27 -1.25 9.55
C LEU A 44 11.29 -1.46 10.70
N LEU A 45 10.26 -2.29 10.49
CA LEU A 45 9.27 -2.60 11.52
C LEU A 45 9.90 -3.24 12.76
N ARG A 46 10.82 -4.20 12.57
CA ARG A 46 11.54 -4.87 13.66
C ARG A 46 12.49 -3.94 14.40
N MET A 47 13.12 -2.99 13.70
CA MET A 47 13.96 -1.99 14.36
C MET A 47 13.14 -1.04 15.23
N ILE A 48 11.95 -0.59 14.79
CA ILE A 48 11.03 0.18 15.64
C ILE A 48 10.63 -0.63 16.87
N ALA A 49 10.33 -1.91 16.70
CA ALA A 49 9.96 -2.82 17.79
C ALA A 49 11.10 -3.09 18.79
N GLY A 50 12.35 -2.87 18.41
CA GLY A 50 13.53 -3.25 19.21
C GLY A 50 13.86 -4.74 19.15
N LEU A 51 13.39 -5.42 18.11
CA LEU A 51 13.73 -6.81 17.77
C LEU A 51 15.01 -6.89 16.94
N GLU A 52 15.38 -5.77 16.32
CA GLU A 52 16.62 -5.57 15.56
C GLU A 52 17.21 -4.21 15.93
N ASN A 53 18.53 -4.09 15.81
CA ASN A 53 19.21 -2.81 16.00
C ASN A 53 19.67 -2.27 14.64
N PRO A 54 19.55 -0.97 14.40
CA PRO A 54 20.19 -0.34 13.25
C PRO A 54 21.72 -0.38 13.42
N ASN A 55 22.45 -0.33 12.30
CA ASN A 55 23.91 -0.12 12.34
C ASN A 55 24.23 1.36 12.58
N GLU A 56 23.43 2.25 11.97
CA GLU A 56 23.55 3.70 12.13
C GLU A 56 22.16 4.34 12.22
N GLY A 57 22.11 5.56 12.78
CA GLY A 57 20.90 6.34 12.91
C GLY A 57 20.14 6.10 14.20
N ASP A 58 19.08 6.87 14.38
CA ASP A 58 18.33 6.94 15.63
C ASP A 58 16.84 6.71 15.44
N ILE A 59 16.22 6.03 16.41
CA ILE A 59 14.79 5.76 16.48
C ILE A 59 14.20 6.47 17.69
N TYR A 60 13.10 7.20 17.48
CA TYR A 60 12.39 7.91 18.52
C TYR A 60 10.95 7.45 18.61
N ILE A 61 10.42 7.33 19.83
CA ILE A 61 9.01 7.12 20.12
C ILE A 61 8.58 8.14 21.16
N ASP A 62 7.56 8.93 20.87
CA ASP A 62 7.07 10.01 21.74
C ASP A 62 8.21 10.97 22.15
N GLY A 63 9.05 11.35 21.18
CA GLY A 63 10.20 12.23 21.37
C GLY A 63 11.39 11.61 22.13
N LYS A 64 11.33 10.35 22.55
CA LYS A 64 12.39 9.67 23.28
C LYS A 64 13.17 8.74 22.38
N ARG A 65 14.49 8.84 22.37
CA ARG A 65 15.39 7.89 21.69
C ARG A 65 15.24 6.49 22.30
N VAL A 66 15.04 5.48 21.47
CA VAL A 66 14.75 4.11 21.94
C VAL A 66 15.74 3.05 21.46
N ASN A 67 16.83 3.40 20.79
CA ASN A 67 17.82 2.44 20.29
C ASN A 67 18.26 1.46 21.38
N ASP A 68 18.55 1.94 22.56
CA ASP A 68 19.09 1.18 23.71
C ASP A 68 17.98 0.65 24.64
N VAL A 69 16.71 0.90 24.30
CA VAL A 69 15.56 0.43 25.08
C VAL A 69 15.15 -0.97 24.61
N PRO A 70 15.16 -1.99 25.49
CA PRO A 70 14.69 -3.34 25.15
C PRO A 70 13.26 -3.34 24.64
N ALA A 71 12.93 -4.22 23.67
CA ALA A 71 11.60 -4.33 23.05
C ALA A 71 10.44 -4.35 24.07
N ALA A 72 10.57 -5.14 25.15
CA ALA A 72 9.56 -5.24 26.21
C ALA A 72 9.27 -3.93 26.97
N LYS A 73 10.16 -2.93 26.87
CA LYS A 73 10.03 -1.62 27.55
C LYS A 73 9.66 -0.48 26.61
N ARG A 74 9.53 -0.72 25.29
CA ARG A 74 9.17 0.32 24.31
C ARG A 74 7.68 0.65 24.29
N GLY A 75 6.83 -0.12 24.97
CA GLY A 75 5.37 0.09 24.98
C GLY A 75 4.72 -0.19 23.62
N ILE A 76 5.21 -1.18 22.91
CA ILE A 76 4.77 -1.59 21.57
C ILE A 76 3.99 -2.89 21.63
N GLY A 77 2.86 -2.95 20.93
CA GLY A 77 2.19 -4.19 20.57
C GLY A 77 2.68 -4.67 19.19
N PHE A 78 3.03 -5.95 19.07
CA PHE A 78 3.52 -6.51 17.82
C PHE A 78 2.68 -7.71 17.38
N VAL A 79 2.22 -7.72 16.13
CA VAL A 79 1.55 -8.83 15.47
C VAL A 79 2.46 -9.38 14.38
N PHE A 80 2.89 -10.62 14.53
CA PHE A 80 3.77 -11.30 13.57
C PHE A 80 2.96 -11.88 12.40
N GLN A 81 3.59 -12.02 11.24
CA GLN A 81 3.00 -12.57 10.01
C GLN A 81 2.35 -13.95 10.22
N ASN A 82 2.94 -14.81 11.02
CA ASN A 82 2.41 -16.14 11.36
C ASN A 82 1.58 -16.15 12.64
N TYR A 83 1.17 -14.96 13.12
CA TYR A 83 0.42 -14.70 14.36
C TYR A 83 1.18 -15.07 15.64
N ALA A 84 2.14 -15.98 15.60
CA ALA A 84 2.98 -16.46 16.71
C ALA A 84 2.19 -16.77 17.99
N LEU A 85 1.00 -17.39 17.87
CA LEU A 85 0.19 -17.79 19.01
C LEU A 85 0.85 -18.96 19.74
N PHE A 86 0.76 -18.94 21.06
CA PHE A 86 1.21 -20.04 21.89
C PHE A 86 0.25 -21.22 21.73
N ARG A 87 0.70 -22.28 21.06
CA ARG A 87 -0.14 -23.41 20.61
C ARG A 87 -0.77 -24.22 21.75
N TYR A 88 -0.12 -24.24 22.90
CA TYR A 88 -0.57 -24.98 24.10
C TYR A 88 -1.31 -24.10 25.11
N MET A 89 -1.59 -22.85 24.74
CA MET A 89 -2.38 -21.93 25.55
C MET A 89 -3.75 -21.71 24.91
N THR A 90 -4.77 -21.53 25.73
CA THR A 90 -6.10 -21.15 25.27
C THR A 90 -6.09 -19.75 24.66
N VAL A 91 -7.21 -19.34 24.03
CA VAL A 91 -7.41 -17.97 23.58
C VAL A 91 -7.26 -17.00 24.75
N TYR A 92 -7.91 -17.30 25.88
CA TYR A 92 -7.79 -16.51 27.10
C TYR A 92 -6.34 -16.36 27.55
N ASP A 93 -5.59 -17.46 27.66
CA ASP A 93 -4.21 -17.44 28.14
C ASP A 93 -3.26 -16.71 27.18
N ASN A 94 -3.47 -16.84 25.85
CA ASN A 94 -2.74 -16.09 24.85
C ASN A 94 -2.91 -14.57 25.05
N VAL A 95 -4.15 -14.10 25.23
CA VAL A 95 -4.43 -12.67 25.44
C VAL A 95 -3.93 -12.19 26.81
N ALA A 96 -4.10 -13.00 27.84
CA ALA A 96 -3.68 -12.69 29.21
C ALA A 96 -2.15 -12.68 29.40
N PHE A 97 -1.39 -13.31 28.51
CA PHE A 97 0.04 -13.58 28.70
C PHE A 97 0.87 -12.35 29.10
N GLY A 98 0.75 -11.26 28.34
CA GLY A 98 1.46 -10.00 28.62
C GLY A 98 1.07 -9.38 29.98
N LEU A 99 -0.21 -9.48 30.34
CA LEU A 99 -0.74 -8.96 31.61
C LEU A 99 -0.23 -9.75 32.82
N VAL A 100 -0.10 -11.08 32.66
CA VAL A 100 0.49 -11.96 33.66
C VAL A 100 1.96 -11.62 33.91
N LEU A 101 2.72 -11.38 32.84
CA LEU A 101 4.12 -10.93 32.96
C LEU A 101 4.27 -9.58 33.65
N GLN A 102 3.29 -8.69 33.48
CA GLN A 102 3.22 -7.40 34.17
C GLN A 102 2.76 -7.54 35.64
N LYS A 103 2.50 -8.77 36.10
CA LYS A 103 1.99 -9.06 37.47
C LYS A 103 0.68 -8.36 37.80
N MET A 104 -0.18 -8.15 36.81
CA MET A 104 -1.49 -7.53 37.00
C MET A 104 -2.40 -8.43 37.86
N PRO A 105 -3.28 -7.86 38.71
CA PRO A 105 -4.21 -8.63 39.52
C PRO A 105 -5.17 -9.49 38.65
N LYS A 106 -5.43 -10.72 39.06
CA LYS A 106 -6.27 -11.69 38.29
C LYS A 106 -7.64 -11.14 37.89
N LYS A 107 -8.27 -10.30 38.74
CA LYS A 107 -9.55 -9.67 38.47
C LYS A 107 -9.45 -8.71 37.27
N GLN A 108 -8.43 -7.85 37.25
CA GLN A 108 -8.19 -6.90 36.18
C GLN A 108 -7.80 -7.61 34.86
N ILE A 109 -7.00 -8.70 34.93
CA ILE A 109 -6.69 -9.54 33.77
C ILE A 109 -7.99 -10.08 33.15
N LYS A 110 -8.90 -10.64 33.98
CA LYS A 110 -10.16 -11.18 33.50
C LYS A 110 -11.03 -10.13 32.83
N GLU A 111 -11.17 -8.95 33.45
CA GLU A 111 -11.94 -7.84 32.90
C GLU A 111 -11.36 -7.38 31.56
N ARG A 112 -10.03 -7.15 31.49
CA ARG A 112 -9.35 -6.70 30.27
C ARG A 112 -9.41 -7.72 29.13
N VAL A 113 -9.22 -9.02 29.43
CA VAL A 113 -9.31 -10.09 28.42
C VAL A 113 -10.75 -10.19 27.88
N THR A 114 -11.76 -10.16 28.78
CA THR A 114 -13.15 -10.20 28.36
C THR A 114 -13.52 -9.03 27.46
N GLU A 115 -13.08 -7.80 27.81
CA GLU A 115 -13.25 -6.60 26.99
C GLU A 115 -12.65 -6.78 25.60
N LEU A 116 -11.39 -7.23 25.53
CA LEU A 116 -10.67 -7.40 24.25
C LEU A 116 -11.28 -8.50 23.39
N LEU A 117 -11.71 -9.61 23.98
CA LEU A 117 -12.37 -10.69 23.24
C LEU A 117 -13.74 -10.24 22.70
N ALA A 118 -14.49 -9.45 23.45
CA ALA A 118 -15.72 -8.85 22.96
C ALA A 118 -15.44 -7.88 21.81
N MET A 119 -14.44 -7.01 21.96
CA MET A 119 -14.05 -6.03 20.95
C MET A 119 -13.57 -6.67 19.65
N THR A 120 -12.87 -7.82 19.73
CA THR A 120 -12.36 -8.56 18.55
C THR A 120 -13.35 -9.59 18.00
N GLY A 121 -14.58 -9.67 18.54
CA GLY A 121 -15.61 -10.62 18.10
C GLY A 121 -15.28 -12.09 18.43
N LEU A 122 -14.58 -12.32 19.54
CA LEU A 122 -14.14 -13.65 19.99
C LEU A 122 -14.82 -14.10 21.30
N SER A 123 -15.89 -13.43 21.71
CA SER A 123 -16.69 -13.83 22.89
C SER A 123 -17.15 -15.29 22.78
N GLY A 124 -17.02 -16.05 23.86
CA GLY A 124 -17.37 -17.47 23.90
C GLY A 124 -16.27 -18.41 23.35
N MET A 125 -15.12 -17.87 22.94
CA MET A 125 -13.99 -18.67 22.43
C MET A 125 -12.83 -18.75 23.43
N GLU A 126 -13.00 -18.29 24.65
CA GLU A 126 -11.97 -18.16 25.68
C GLU A 126 -11.19 -19.45 25.93
N LYS A 127 -11.90 -20.57 25.90
CA LYS A 127 -11.35 -21.92 26.19
C LYS A 127 -10.81 -22.64 24.96
N ARG A 128 -10.99 -22.10 23.76
CA ARG A 128 -10.46 -22.73 22.53
C ARG A 128 -8.95 -22.59 22.45
N TYR A 129 -8.33 -23.51 21.73
CA TYR A 129 -6.92 -23.50 21.39
C TYR A 129 -6.72 -22.96 19.95
N PRO A 130 -5.52 -22.46 19.60
CA PRO A 130 -5.26 -21.91 18.25
C PRO A 130 -5.56 -22.84 17.08
N ASN A 131 -5.39 -24.17 17.26
CA ASN A 131 -5.71 -25.18 16.24
C ASN A 131 -7.22 -25.37 16.00
N GLN A 132 -8.06 -24.84 16.87
CA GLN A 132 -9.54 -24.89 16.77
C GLN A 132 -10.13 -23.61 16.16
N LEU A 133 -9.27 -22.70 15.65
CA LEU A 133 -9.65 -21.40 15.13
C LEU A 133 -9.41 -21.31 13.62
N SER A 134 -10.26 -20.53 12.94
CA SER A 134 -9.98 -20.11 11.56
C SER A 134 -8.76 -19.17 11.48
N GLY A 135 -8.23 -18.93 10.28
CA GLY A 135 -7.13 -17.98 10.06
C GLY A 135 -7.43 -16.58 10.61
N GLY A 136 -8.59 -16.03 10.25
CA GLY A 136 -9.03 -14.73 10.74
C GLY A 136 -9.26 -14.68 12.25
N GLN A 137 -9.77 -15.77 12.85
CA GLN A 137 -9.90 -15.86 14.31
C GLN A 137 -8.53 -15.87 15.00
N ARG A 138 -7.55 -16.65 14.49
CA ARG A 138 -6.18 -16.63 15.02
C ARG A 138 -5.58 -15.23 14.96
N GLN A 139 -5.77 -14.53 13.86
CA GLN A 139 -5.31 -13.16 13.72
C GLN A 139 -5.93 -12.24 14.76
N ARG A 140 -7.25 -12.27 14.95
CA ARG A 140 -7.93 -11.45 15.96
C ARG A 140 -7.46 -11.77 17.38
N VAL A 141 -7.11 -13.02 17.68
CA VAL A 141 -6.46 -13.38 18.97
C VAL A 141 -5.07 -12.73 19.08
N ALA A 142 -4.26 -12.75 18.02
CA ALA A 142 -2.95 -12.10 18.03
C ALA A 142 -3.07 -10.58 18.23
N PHE A 143 -4.07 -9.94 17.61
CA PHE A 143 -4.41 -8.54 17.87
C PHE A 143 -4.79 -8.29 19.33
N ALA A 144 -5.75 -9.05 19.86
CA ALA A 144 -6.16 -8.92 21.25
C ALA A 144 -4.98 -9.07 22.22
N ARG A 145 -4.08 -10.04 21.95
CA ARG A 145 -2.84 -10.23 22.72
C ARG A 145 -1.91 -9.02 22.63
N ALA A 146 -1.72 -8.46 21.43
CA ALA A 146 -0.87 -7.29 21.23
C ALA A 146 -1.44 -6.03 21.90
N LEU A 147 -2.75 -5.88 21.96
CA LEU A 147 -3.46 -4.76 22.59
C LEU A 147 -3.60 -4.92 24.12
N ALA A 148 -3.49 -6.12 24.66
CA ALA A 148 -3.75 -6.38 26.07
C ALA A 148 -2.90 -5.50 27.02
N PRO A 149 -1.58 -5.31 26.80
CA PRO A 149 -0.75 -4.45 27.64
C PRO A 149 -1.00 -2.94 27.48
N ASN A 150 -2.01 -2.53 26.71
CA ASN A 150 -2.31 -1.14 26.36
C ASN A 150 -1.11 -0.41 25.73
N PRO A 151 -0.64 -0.89 24.55
CA PRO A 151 0.53 -0.34 23.90
C PRO A 151 0.27 1.08 23.37
N ARG A 152 1.35 1.86 23.21
CA ARG A 152 1.31 3.20 22.58
C ARG A 152 1.37 3.14 21.06
N VAL A 153 2.03 2.11 20.53
CA VAL A 153 2.22 1.87 19.10
C VAL A 153 1.86 0.42 18.80
N LEU A 154 1.18 0.18 17.71
CA LEU A 154 0.85 -1.15 17.20
C LEU A 154 1.59 -1.40 15.89
N LEU A 155 2.38 -2.45 15.84
CA LEU A 155 3.15 -2.86 14.67
C LEU A 155 2.62 -4.19 14.13
N LEU A 156 2.41 -4.27 12.82
CA LEU A 156 1.78 -5.41 12.17
C LEU A 156 2.62 -5.86 10.97
N ASP A 157 3.17 -7.04 11.05
CA ASP A 157 3.98 -7.63 9.97
C ASP A 157 3.09 -8.50 9.08
N GLU A 158 2.76 -8.02 7.87
CA GLU A 158 1.88 -8.65 6.89
C GLU A 158 0.56 -9.20 7.50
N PRO A 159 -0.27 -8.33 8.10
CA PRO A 159 -1.42 -8.78 8.89
C PRO A 159 -2.48 -9.51 8.07
N PHE A 160 -2.52 -9.36 6.76
CA PHE A 160 -3.54 -9.94 5.90
C PHE A 160 -3.03 -11.12 5.05
N ALA A 161 -1.77 -11.54 5.25
CA ALA A 161 -1.20 -12.67 4.54
C ALA A 161 -1.87 -14.01 4.96
N ALA A 162 -1.90 -14.96 4.05
CA ALA A 162 -2.41 -16.33 4.27
C ALA A 162 -3.90 -16.43 4.71
N ILE A 163 -4.71 -15.46 4.32
CA ILE A 163 -6.16 -15.42 4.58
C ILE A 163 -6.89 -15.42 3.23
N ASP A 164 -8.04 -16.10 3.17
CA ASP A 164 -8.89 -16.09 1.97
C ASP A 164 -9.43 -14.68 1.66
N ALA A 165 -9.72 -14.41 0.37
CA ALA A 165 -10.05 -13.07 -0.12
C ALA A 165 -11.27 -12.44 0.58
N LYS A 166 -12.31 -13.23 0.90
CA LYS A 166 -13.52 -12.71 1.54
C LYS A 166 -13.24 -12.27 2.97
N VAL A 167 -12.58 -13.13 3.75
CA VAL A 167 -12.22 -12.82 5.14
C VAL A 167 -11.20 -11.67 5.20
N ARG A 168 -10.32 -11.55 4.20
CA ARG A 168 -9.35 -10.46 4.09
C ARG A 168 -10.03 -9.09 4.02
N THR A 169 -11.05 -8.93 3.18
CA THR A 169 -11.81 -7.67 3.07
C THR A 169 -12.48 -7.31 4.41
N GLU A 170 -13.12 -8.28 5.08
CA GLU A 170 -13.73 -8.05 6.38
C GLU A 170 -12.69 -7.64 7.44
N LEU A 171 -11.49 -8.23 7.40
CA LEU A 171 -10.41 -7.90 8.34
C LEU A 171 -9.78 -6.54 8.09
N ARG A 172 -9.67 -6.09 6.84
CA ARG A 172 -9.19 -4.74 6.48
C ARG A 172 -10.10 -3.69 7.10
N SER A 173 -11.41 -3.77 6.85
CA SER A 173 -12.40 -2.84 7.41
C SER A 173 -12.40 -2.88 8.94
N TRP A 174 -12.38 -4.07 9.52
CA TRP A 174 -12.33 -4.25 10.97
C TRP A 174 -11.06 -3.64 11.59
N LEU A 175 -9.87 -3.83 10.98
CA LEU A 175 -8.62 -3.24 11.47
C LEU A 175 -8.70 -1.72 11.48
N LYS A 176 -9.14 -1.13 10.37
CA LYS A 176 -9.29 0.32 10.25
C LYS A 176 -10.20 0.89 11.33
N GLU A 177 -11.38 0.31 11.51
CA GLU A 177 -12.33 0.71 12.56
C GLU A 177 -11.73 0.61 13.96
N MET A 178 -11.01 -0.48 14.23
CA MET A 178 -10.38 -0.72 15.53
C MET A 178 -9.29 0.29 15.85
N VAL A 179 -8.41 0.59 14.87
CA VAL A 179 -7.32 1.57 15.05
C VAL A 179 -7.90 2.97 15.30
N VAL A 180 -8.92 3.37 14.52
CA VAL A 180 -9.62 4.65 14.71
C VAL A 180 -10.29 4.72 16.07
N LYS A 181 -11.03 3.67 16.47
CA LYS A 181 -11.73 3.63 17.77
C LYS A 181 -10.78 3.71 18.96
N LEU A 182 -9.61 3.10 18.85
CA LEU A 182 -8.60 3.10 19.92
C LEU A 182 -7.70 4.34 19.90
N GLY A 183 -7.65 5.09 18.80
CA GLY A 183 -6.75 6.23 18.60
C GLY A 183 -5.27 5.84 18.71
N ILE A 184 -4.92 4.57 18.40
CA ILE A 184 -3.57 4.05 18.54
C ILE A 184 -2.77 4.29 17.27
N THR A 185 -1.52 4.77 17.42
CA THR A 185 -0.60 4.89 16.29
C THR A 185 -0.22 3.50 15.79
N SER A 186 -0.43 3.24 14.51
CA SER A 186 -0.24 1.89 13.95
C SER A 186 0.58 1.92 12.68
N ILE A 187 1.48 0.95 12.53
CA ILE A 187 2.28 0.75 11.31
C ILE A 187 2.12 -0.69 10.88
N PHE A 188 1.75 -0.91 9.61
CA PHE A 188 1.70 -2.26 9.06
C PHE A 188 2.53 -2.40 7.80
N VAL A 189 3.10 -3.57 7.62
CA VAL A 189 3.85 -3.96 6.43
C VAL A 189 2.93 -4.72 5.50
N THR A 190 2.97 -4.40 4.24
CA THR A 190 2.33 -5.18 3.18
C THR A 190 3.10 -5.08 1.86
N HIS A 191 2.90 -6.03 0.98
CA HIS A 191 3.32 -5.97 -0.43
C HIS A 191 2.11 -5.82 -1.37
N ASP A 192 0.89 -5.82 -0.82
CA ASP A 192 -0.36 -5.66 -1.54
C ASP A 192 -0.77 -4.18 -1.55
N GLN A 193 -0.89 -3.62 -2.76
CA GLN A 193 -1.26 -2.23 -2.98
C GLN A 193 -2.68 -1.93 -2.53
N GLU A 194 -3.62 -2.87 -2.76
CA GLU A 194 -5.02 -2.69 -2.39
C GLU A 194 -5.16 -2.57 -0.88
N GLU A 195 -4.40 -3.39 -0.12
CA GLU A 195 -4.37 -3.31 1.34
C GLU A 195 -3.89 -1.94 1.83
N ALA A 196 -2.80 -1.44 1.26
CA ALA A 196 -2.25 -0.14 1.64
C ALA A 196 -3.22 1.00 1.32
N VAL A 197 -3.79 1.01 0.11
CA VAL A 197 -4.70 2.09 -0.35
C VAL A 197 -6.02 2.09 0.42
N GLU A 198 -6.59 0.93 0.74
CA GLU A 198 -7.88 0.81 1.41
C GLU A 198 -7.80 1.14 2.90
N VAL A 199 -6.71 0.73 3.55
CA VAL A 199 -6.62 0.71 5.01
C VAL A 199 -5.86 1.92 5.57
N ALA A 200 -4.76 2.35 4.93
CA ALA A 200 -3.86 3.34 5.49
C ALA A 200 -4.33 4.78 5.34
N ASP A 201 -4.01 5.61 6.34
CA ASP A 201 -4.10 7.08 6.24
C ASP A 201 -2.94 7.65 5.40
N GLU A 202 -1.75 7.02 5.52
CA GLU A 202 -0.54 7.37 4.80
C GLU A 202 0.21 6.11 4.38
N ILE A 203 0.87 6.17 3.22
CA ILE A 203 1.69 5.08 2.70
C ILE A 203 3.14 5.57 2.59
N ILE A 204 4.06 4.73 3.01
CA ILE A 204 5.50 4.88 2.82
C ILE A 204 5.93 3.82 1.83
N ILE A 205 6.32 4.23 0.63
CA ILE A 205 6.79 3.31 -0.41
C ILE A 205 8.29 3.11 -0.28
N THR A 206 8.70 1.85 -0.12
CA THR A 206 10.11 1.47 -0.03
C THR A 206 10.55 0.66 -1.24
N ASN A 207 11.78 0.89 -1.69
CA ASN A 207 12.41 0.16 -2.77
C ASN A 207 13.92 0.06 -2.51
N HIS A 208 14.51 -1.13 -2.68
CA HIS A 208 15.95 -1.37 -2.50
C HIS A 208 16.56 -0.72 -1.23
N GLY A 209 15.84 -0.79 -0.10
CA GLY A 209 16.32 -0.25 1.17
C GLY A 209 16.16 1.26 1.34
N THR A 210 15.58 1.98 0.38
CA THR A 210 15.33 3.43 0.43
C THR A 210 13.84 3.73 0.46
N ILE A 211 13.47 4.98 0.79
CA ILE A 211 12.10 5.48 0.65
C ILE A 211 11.99 6.21 -0.70
N GLU A 212 11.05 5.75 -1.52
CA GLU A 212 10.73 6.38 -2.81
C GLU A 212 9.76 7.57 -2.63
N GLN A 213 8.73 7.39 -1.82
CA GLN A 213 7.72 8.41 -1.57
C GLN A 213 6.95 8.13 -0.28
N MET A 214 6.48 9.20 0.35
CA MET A 214 5.54 9.18 1.47
C MET A 214 4.38 10.14 1.17
N GLY A 215 3.16 9.75 1.56
CA GLY A 215 1.96 10.58 1.39
C GLY A 215 0.68 9.81 1.59
N THR A 216 -0.46 10.47 1.42
CA THR A 216 -1.76 9.82 1.40
C THR A 216 -1.89 8.92 0.15
N PRO A 217 -2.76 7.89 0.17
CA PRO A 217 -3.00 7.04 -1.00
C PRO A 217 -3.33 7.85 -2.27
N VAL A 218 -4.12 8.91 -2.12
CA VAL A 218 -4.55 9.78 -3.24
C VAL A 218 -3.38 10.60 -3.78
N GLU A 219 -2.54 11.17 -2.93
CA GLU A 219 -1.34 11.93 -3.35
C GLU A 219 -0.36 11.04 -4.09
N ILE A 220 -0.05 9.86 -3.56
CA ILE A 220 0.87 8.91 -4.19
C ILE A 220 0.36 8.48 -5.57
N TYR A 221 -0.94 8.26 -5.70
CA TYR A 221 -1.54 7.88 -6.98
C TYR A 221 -1.55 9.01 -8.00
N LYS A 222 -1.94 10.24 -7.57
CA LYS A 222 -2.09 11.40 -8.46
C LYS A 222 -0.78 12.12 -8.77
N SER A 223 0.21 12.01 -7.88
CA SER A 223 1.48 12.74 -7.98
C SER A 223 2.65 11.80 -7.64
N PRO A 224 2.86 10.73 -8.43
CA PRO A 224 3.96 9.80 -8.18
C PRO A 224 5.31 10.54 -8.32
N ALA A 225 6.18 10.40 -7.32
CA ALA A 225 7.47 11.09 -7.29
C ALA A 225 8.50 10.47 -8.25
N THR A 226 8.39 9.17 -8.52
CA THR A 226 9.34 8.44 -9.38
C THR A 226 8.62 7.53 -10.38
N PRO A 227 9.28 7.14 -11.48
CA PRO A 227 8.76 6.14 -12.40
C PRO A 227 8.44 4.80 -11.69
N PHE A 228 9.23 4.46 -10.67
CA PHE A 228 8.98 3.28 -9.85
C PHE A 228 7.63 3.38 -9.15
N VAL A 229 7.36 4.48 -8.45
CA VAL A 229 6.08 4.68 -7.74
C VAL A 229 4.90 4.64 -8.72
N ALA A 230 5.01 5.31 -9.86
CA ALA A 230 3.95 5.32 -10.86
C ALA A 230 3.62 3.93 -11.43
N ARG A 231 4.65 3.07 -11.61
CA ARG A 231 4.49 1.68 -12.04
C ARG A 231 4.00 0.77 -10.93
N PHE A 232 4.51 1.02 -9.72
CA PHE A 232 4.24 0.17 -8.57
C PHE A 232 2.84 0.40 -8.01
N ILE A 233 2.32 1.62 -8.02
CA ILE A 233 0.96 1.95 -7.56
C ILE A 233 0.01 2.01 -8.74
N GLY A 234 -0.88 1.02 -8.82
CA GLY A 234 -1.82 0.87 -9.91
C GLY A 234 -1.21 0.22 -11.15
N ARG A 235 -1.99 0.20 -12.23
CA ARG A 235 -1.56 -0.31 -13.53
C ARG A 235 -1.14 0.85 -14.39
N SER A 236 -0.06 0.69 -15.10
CA SER A 236 0.46 1.76 -15.95
C SER A 236 1.24 1.19 -17.11
N SER A 237 1.16 1.83 -18.26
CA SER A 237 2.05 1.59 -19.40
C SER A 237 3.27 2.51 -19.29
N VAL A 238 4.47 1.96 -19.42
CA VAL A 238 5.70 2.75 -19.48
C VAL A 238 6.09 2.92 -20.92
N VAL A 239 6.30 4.15 -21.34
CA VAL A 239 6.60 4.53 -22.72
C VAL A 239 7.87 5.36 -22.75
N GLU A 240 8.87 4.92 -23.51
CA GLU A 240 10.13 5.65 -23.70
C GLU A 240 10.01 6.71 -24.81
N ASP A 241 9.34 6.35 -25.90
CA ASP A 241 9.15 7.20 -27.09
C ASP A 241 7.79 7.91 -27.07
N TYR A 242 7.45 8.55 -25.97
CA TYR A 242 6.13 9.18 -25.80
C TYR A 242 5.89 10.38 -26.74
N ASP A 243 6.95 10.98 -27.29
CA ASP A 243 6.91 12.03 -28.29
C ASP A 243 6.48 11.55 -29.69
N LYS A 244 6.40 10.22 -29.89
CA LYS A 244 5.77 9.62 -31.08
C LYS A 244 4.25 9.56 -30.99
N LEU A 245 3.70 9.79 -29.79
CA LEU A 245 2.25 9.84 -29.57
C LEU A 245 1.72 11.23 -29.92
N LYS A 246 0.58 11.30 -30.59
CA LYS A 246 -0.05 12.55 -31.00
C LYS A 246 -0.37 13.46 -29.82
N GLY A 247 -0.03 14.73 -29.96
CA GLY A 247 -0.31 15.76 -28.96
C GLY A 247 0.69 15.81 -27.81
N PHE A 248 1.76 15.02 -27.85
CA PHE A 248 2.82 15.03 -26.85
C PHE A 248 4.17 15.41 -27.44
N GLU A 249 4.84 16.37 -26.82
CA GLU A 249 6.17 16.83 -27.22
C GLU A 249 7.22 16.34 -26.24
N ARG A 250 8.44 16.07 -26.74
CA ARG A 250 9.54 15.65 -25.89
C ARG A 250 10.01 16.79 -24.99
N ILE A 251 10.11 16.50 -23.69
CA ILE A 251 10.76 17.38 -22.72
C ILE A 251 12.25 17.02 -22.68
N GLU A 252 13.10 18.03 -22.71
CA GLU A 252 14.54 17.88 -22.59
C GLU A 252 14.88 17.21 -21.24
N HIS A 253 15.71 16.16 -21.27
CA HIS A 253 16.08 15.33 -20.10
C HIS A 253 15.00 14.40 -19.53
N ALA A 254 13.83 14.28 -20.15
CA ALA A 254 12.79 13.34 -19.75
C ALA A 254 12.75 12.15 -20.72
N ASN A 255 13.17 10.99 -20.24
CA ASN A 255 13.35 9.79 -21.09
C ASN A 255 12.20 8.78 -20.98
N GLN A 256 11.28 8.96 -20.03
CA GLN A 256 10.19 8.02 -19.81
C GLN A 256 8.90 8.75 -19.48
N ALA A 257 7.81 8.21 -20.03
CA ALA A 257 6.45 8.58 -19.64
C ALA A 257 5.70 7.38 -19.06
N VAL A 258 4.72 7.67 -18.23
CA VAL A 258 3.80 6.67 -17.68
C VAL A 258 2.38 7.08 -18.00
N ILE A 259 1.64 6.15 -18.63
CA ILE A 259 0.24 6.33 -19.02
C ILE A 259 -0.61 5.45 -18.09
N ARG A 260 -1.55 6.07 -17.38
CA ARG A 260 -2.55 5.37 -16.56
C ARG A 260 -3.69 4.88 -17.46
N PRO A 261 -4.28 3.70 -17.21
CA PRO A 261 -5.38 3.18 -18.03
C PRO A 261 -6.59 4.11 -18.10
N GLU A 262 -6.88 4.87 -17.04
CA GLU A 262 -7.95 5.86 -17.00
C GLU A 262 -7.67 7.11 -17.83
N PHE A 263 -6.42 7.31 -18.28
CA PHE A 263 -6.05 8.40 -19.20
C PHE A 263 -6.24 8.00 -20.67
N VAL A 264 -6.70 6.78 -20.92
CA VAL A 264 -6.80 6.19 -22.24
C VAL A 264 -8.26 5.85 -22.56
N LYS A 265 -8.78 6.43 -23.63
CA LYS A 265 -10.09 6.07 -24.17
C LYS A 265 -9.93 5.24 -25.44
N ILE A 266 -10.47 4.02 -25.43
CA ILE A 266 -10.45 3.14 -26.59
C ILE A 266 -11.84 3.09 -27.19
N SER A 267 -11.95 3.32 -28.53
CA SER A 267 -13.20 3.34 -29.27
C SER A 267 -13.05 2.56 -30.57
N LYS A 268 -14.14 1.88 -30.99
CA LYS A 268 -14.20 1.30 -32.33
C LYS A 268 -14.18 2.40 -33.39
N SER A 269 -13.68 2.09 -34.57
CA SER A 269 -13.69 2.98 -35.73
C SER A 269 -15.07 3.59 -35.94
N GLY A 270 -15.15 4.93 -36.10
CA GLY A 270 -16.39 5.66 -36.38
C GLY A 270 -17.18 6.12 -35.15
N LYS A 271 -16.71 5.90 -33.93
CA LYS A 271 -17.42 6.29 -32.68
C LYS A 271 -16.69 7.35 -31.81
N LEU A 272 -15.65 7.99 -32.35
CA LEU A 272 -14.94 9.12 -31.70
C LEU A 272 -15.32 10.42 -32.42
N ASP A 273 -16.43 11.05 -32.01
CA ASP A 273 -16.97 12.18 -32.77
C ASP A 273 -16.27 13.54 -32.48
N GLN A 274 -15.65 13.73 -31.32
CA GLN A 274 -15.11 15.05 -30.92
C GLN A 274 -13.58 15.21 -31.01
N TYR A 275 -12.80 14.13 -30.92
CA TYR A 275 -11.33 14.21 -30.83
C TYR A 275 -10.62 13.22 -31.75
N ILE A 276 -11.19 12.95 -32.92
CA ILE A 276 -10.64 11.95 -33.84
C ILE A 276 -9.26 12.35 -34.39
N SER A 277 -8.98 13.66 -34.49
CA SER A 277 -7.68 14.18 -34.93
C SER A 277 -6.57 13.92 -33.89
N ALA A 278 -6.91 13.97 -32.61
CA ALA A 278 -6.00 13.70 -31.50
C ALA A 278 -5.87 12.19 -31.18
N ALA A 279 -6.71 11.35 -31.77
CA ALA A 279 -6.68 9.92 -31.53
C ALA A 279 -5.65 9.21 -32.41
N GLU A 280 -4.99 8.21 -31.84
CA GLU A 280 -4.16 7.27 -32.55
C GLU A 280 -4.99 6.12 -33.12
N THR A 281 -4.48 5.44 -34.14
CA THR A 281 -5.00 4.18 -34.61
C THR A 281 -4.06 3.06 -34.11
N GLY A 282 -4.64 2.03 -33.48
CA GLY A 282 -3.88 0.91 -32.97
C GLY A 282 -4.59 -0.40 -33.14
N VAL A 283 -3.89 -1.50 -32.93
CA VAL A 283 -4.40 -2.87 -33.00
C VAL A 283 -4.48 -3.46 -31.60
N VAL A 284 -5.64 -4.02 -31.26
CA VAL A 284 -5.84 -4.70 -29.97
C VAL A 284 -4.97 -5.95 -29.89
N THR A 285 -4.09 -6.02 -28.90
CA THR A 285 -3.19 -7.17 -28.69
C THR A 285 -3.64 -8.07 -27.55
N ASP A 286 -4.36 -7.53 -26.56
CA ASP A 286 -4.88 -8.30 -25.43
C ASP A 286 -6.16 -7.68 -24.85
N VAL A 287 -7.05 -8.53 -24.29
CA VAL A 287 -8.30 -8.12 -23.65
C VAL A 287 -8.50 -8.95 -22.39
N VAL A 288 -8.46 -8.31 -21.22
CA VAL A 288 -8.58 -8.98 -19.91
C VAL A 288 -9.84 -8.50 -19.20
N PHE A 289 -10.75 -9.44 -18.90
CA PHE A 289 -11.94 -9.15 -18.08
C PHE A 289 -11.58 -9.01 -16.61
N ARG A 290 -12.07 -7.95 -15.96
CA ARG A 290 -11.80 -7.60 -14.56
C ARG A 290 -13.03 -7.61 -13.65
N GLY A 291 -14.10 -8.22 -14.06
CA GLY A 291 -15.36 -8.26 -13.33
C GLY A 291 -16.28 -7.09 -13.66
N ASN A 292 -15.90 -5.86 -13.41
CA ASN A 292 -16.70 -4.66 -13.69
C ASN A 292 -16.23 -3.86 -14.92
N ARG A 293 -15.11 -4.20 -15.52
CA ARG A 293 -14.51 -3.54 -16.70
C ARG A 293 -13.65 -4.53 -17.49
N MET A 294 -13.19 -4.08 -18.62
CA MET A 294 -12.15 -4.72 -19.42
C MET A 294 -10.91 -3.86 -19.45
N ASP A 295 -9.74 -4.45 -19.26
CA ASP A 295 -8.44 -3.86 -19.60
C ASP A 295 -8.14 -4.30 -21.04
N VAL A 296 -7.89 -3.33 -21.90
CA VAL A 296 -7.58 -3.55 -23.31
C VAL A 296 -6.18 -3.03 -23.60
N THR A 297 -5.30 -3.91 -24.06
CA THR A 297 -3.95 -3.53 -24.51
C THR A 297 -3.99 -3.29 -26.02
N VAL A 298 -3.48 -2.16 -26.44
CA VAL A 298 -3.44 -1.74 -27.83
C VAL A 298 -2.00 -1.42 -28.24
N ASP A 299 -1.57 -1.95 -29.37
CA ASP A 299 -0.31 -1.56 -30.01
C ASP A 299 -0.55 -0.35 -30.91
N ILE A 300 0.14 0.74 -30.63
CA ILE A 300 0.16 1.97 -31.41
C ILE A 300 1.59 2.12 -31.98
N ASN A 301 1.82 1.62 -33.18
CA ASN A 301 3.11 1.70 -33.88
C ASN A 301 4.30 1.18 -33.03
N GLY A 302 4.10 0.07 -32.32
CA GLY A 302 5.12 -0.53 -31.43
C GLY A 302 5.07 -0.04 -29.99
N ILE A 303 4.19 0.90 -29.66
CA ILE A 303 3.96 1.39 -28.28
C ILE A 303 2.74 0.67 -27.70
N LEU A 304 2.94 -0.14 -26.65
CA LEU A 304 1.85 -0.84 -25.98
C LEU A 304 1.20 0.05 -24.92
N VAL A 305 -0.08 0.33 -25.08
CA VAL A 305 -0.87 1.16 -24.17
C VAL A 305 -2.05 0.35 -23.66
N VAL A 306 -2.28 0.42 -22.33
CA VAL A 306 -3.43 -0.22 -21.68
C VAL A 306 -4.48 0.85 -21.38
N GLY A 307 -5.72 0.59 -21.79
CA GLY A 307 -6.86 1.44 -21.44
C GLY A 307 -7.97 0.63 -20.78
N GLU A 308 -8.81 1.32 -20.00
CA GLU A 308 -10.00 0.74 -19.39
C GLU A 308 -11.21 0.90 -20.31
N ARG A 309 -12.05 -0.14 -20.40
CA ARG A 309 -13.26 -0.14 -21.18
C ARG A 309 -14.44 -0.66 -20.37
N SER A 310 -15.52 0.12 -20.30
CA SER A 310 -16.76 -0.29 -19.64
C SER A 310 -17.41 -1.47 -20.38
N LEU A 311 -18.05 -2.38 -19.63
CA LEU A 311 -18.83 -3.50 -20.16
C LEU A 311 -20.09 -3.06 -20.93
N GLU A 312 -20.54 -1.81 -20.73
CA GLU A 312 -21.69 -1.25 -21.46
C GLU A 312 -21.35 -0.88 -22.91
N LYS A 313 -20.06 -0.81 -23.26
CA LYS A 313 -19.60 -0.54 -24.63
C LYS A 313 -19.46 -1.83 -25.42
N ASP A 314 -19.60 -1.71 -26.76
CA ASP A 314 -19.40 -2.86 -27.66
C ASP A 314 -18.08 -3.55 -27.40
N PHE A 315 -18.11 -4.87 -27.37
CA PHE A 315 -16.91 -5.69 -27.14
C PHE A 315 -15.87 -5.45 -28.25
N VAL A 316 -14.59 -5.40 -27.86
CA VAL A 316 -13.45 -5.37 -28.79
C VAL A 316 -12.70 -6.69 -28.73
N SER A 317 -12.19 -7.14 -29.86
CA SER A 317 -11.48 -8.40 -29.98
C SER A 317 -10.00 -8.20 -30.30
N VAL A 318 -9.17 -9.16 -29.92
CA VAL A 318 -7.76 -9.19 -30.32
C VAL A 318 -7.66 -9.20 -31.86
N GLY A 319 -6.76 -8.37 -32.40
CA GLY A 319 -6.60 -8.13 -33.84
C GLY A 319 -7.53 -7.05 -34.42
N GLU A 320 -8.46 -6.51 -33.63
CA GLU A 320 -9.35 -5.43 -34.08
C GLU A 320 -8.60 -4.10 -34.10
N THR A 321 -8.82 -3.30 -35.15
CA THR A 321 -8.29 -1.94 -35.25
C THR A 321 -9.22 -1.00 -34.49
N VAL A 322 -8.65 -0.18 -33.61
CA VAL A 322 -9.38 0.75 -32.73
C VAL A 322 -8.74 2.14 -32.75
N HIS A 323 -9.52 3.15 -32.36
CA HIS A 323 -9.01 4.48 -32.06
C HIS A 323 -8.68 4.59 -30.58
N VAL A 324 -7.50 5.12 -30.27
CA VAL A 324 -6.97 5.29 -28.91
C VAL A 324 -6.69 6.78 -28.68
N LEU A 325 -7.43 7.39 -27.78
CA LEU A 325 -7.20 8.75 -27.36
C LEU A 325 -6.53 8.75 -25.98
N ILE A 326 -5.32 9.30 -25.91
CA ILE A 326 -4.56 9.48 -24.68
C ILE A 326 -4.75 10.95 -24.26
N TYR A 327 -5.41 11.17 -23.11
CA TYR A 327 -5.69 12.53 -22.64
C TYR A 327 -4.47 13.21 -22.06
N ARG A 328 -3.67 12.45 -21.31
CA ARG A 328 -2.52 12.92 -20.55
C ARG A 328 -1.59 11.78 -20.18
N LEU A 329 -0.39 12.12 -19.74
CA LEU A 329 0.62 11.17 -19.26
C LEU A 329 1.50 11.83 -18.19
N TYR A 330 2.13 11.03 -17.34
CA TYR A 330 3.18 11.49 -16.45
C TYR A 330 4.52 11.40 -17.15
N ILE A 331 5.31 12.47 -17.04
CA ILE A 331 6.70 12.52 -17.53
C ILE A 331 7.62 12.67 -16.33
N PHE A 332 8.71 11.94 -16.36
CA PHE A 332 9.70 11.93 -15.29
C PHE A 332 11.03 12.44 -15.81
N ASP A 333 11.54 13.49 -15.19
CA ASP A 333 12.93 13.89 -15.30
C ASP A 333 13.70 13.53 -14.02
N SER A 334 14.97 13.90 -13.93
CA SER A 334 15.82 13.61 -12.77
C SER A 334 15.41 14.37 -11.49
N LYS A 335 14.52 15.37 -11.58
CA LYS A 335 14.19 16.29 -10.47
C LYS A 335 12.73 16.27 -10.08
N GLN A 336 11.82 16.06 -11.02
CA GLN A 336 10.38 16.16 -10.77
C GLN A 336 9.54 15.40 -11.79
N THR A 337 8.27 15.22 -11.42
CA THR A 337 7.25 14.61 -12.26
C THR A 337 6.34 15.69 -12.82
N TYR A 338 6.06 15.61 -14.11
CA TYR A 338 5.13 16.49 -14.80
C TYR A 338 3.90 15.70 -15.26
N LEU A 339 2.74 16.29 -15.12
CA LEU A 339 1.53 15.83 -15.80
C LEU A 339 1.41 16.63 -17.11
N MET A 340 1.56 15.95 -18.26
CA MET A 340 1.39 16.56 -19.58
C MET A 340 0.03 16.19 -20.14
N GLU A 341 -0.73 17.18 -20.56
CA GLU A 341 -2.00 17.03 -21.26
C GLU A 341 -1.80 17.02 -22.77
N ASN A 342 -2.67 16.32 -23.48
CA ASN A 342 -2.63 16.22 -24.94
C ASN A 342 -2.99 17.57 -25.57
N LYS A 343 -2.01 18.19 -26.24
CA LYS A 343 -2.15 19.54 -26.83
C LYS A 343 -3.21 19.59 -27.94
N GLU A 344 -3.37 18.53 -28.73
CA GLU A 344 -4.36 18.50 -29.81
C GLU A 344 -5.83 18.50 -29.30
N MET A 345 -6.03 18.28 -27.99
CA MET A 345 -7.34 18.42 -27.37
C MET A 345 -7.65 19.88 -26.94
N GLN A 346 -6.63 20.69 -26.64
CA GLN A 346 -6.78 22.07 -26.17
C GLN A 346 -7.12 23.05 -27.32
N GLU A 347 -6.64 22.80 -28.53
CA GLU A 347 -6.81 23.68 -29.69
C GLU A 347 -8.27 23.87 -30.15
N ARG A 348 -9.25 23.09 -29.63
CA ARG A 348 -10.67 23.22 -30.01
C ARG A 348 -11.57 23.94 -29.00
N GLU A 349 -11.10 24.25 -27.81
CA GLU A 349 -11.89 25.09 -26.88
C GLU A 349 -11.90 26.58 -27.31
N ASP A 350 -10.88 27.04 -28.06
CA ASP A 350 -10.78 28.43 -28.50
C ASP A 350 -11.60 28.78 -29.75
N VAL A 351 -12.29 27.82 -30.38
CA VAL A 351 -13.05 28.04 -31.64
C VAL A 351 -14.54 28.33 -31.42
N PHE A 352 -15.03 28.31 -30.17
CA PHE A 352 -16.47 28.58 -29.86
C PHE A 352 -16.77 29.91 -29.20
N TYR A 353 -16.02 30.98 -29.52
CA TYR A 353 -16.45 32.36 -29.27
C TYR A 353 -16.36 33.17 -30.57
N ILE A 354 -17.34 32.97 -31.46
CA ILE A 354 -17.81 33.99 -32.42
C ILE A 354 -19.33 33.94 -32.40
#